data_8d11b1da857296abf618fe9f584bb3c8
#
_entry.id   8d11b1da857296abf618fe9f584bb3c8
#
_cell.length_a   1.000
_cell.length_b   1.000
_cell.length_c   1.000
_cell.angle_alpha   90.00
_cell.angle_beta   90.00
_cell.angle_gamma   90.00
#
_symmetry.space_group_name_H-M   'P 1'
#
loop_
_entity.id
_entity.type
_entity.pdbx_description
1 polymer ?
#
loop_
_entity_poly.entity_id
_entity_poly.type
_entity_poly.pdbx_seq_one_letter_code
_entity_poly.pdbx_strand_id
1 'polypeptide(L)'
;MLHAGLDLSRKRLDVCLLSDEGEHLDQLAVAPDVDSLRRLARRIDEVHAEPVSAVVESMTGARIVHDTLEAEGWSVEIADAQKVKGLAPLACKTDRIDSLVLATLSRRDLVPAIGLHDPEIREERELARFGFTSSSTRRRSRTASTRP
;
A
#
# COMPACT_ATOMS: atom_id res chain seq x y z
N MET A 1 2.29 -10.84 -5.87
CA MET A 1 2.13 -9.45 -5.40
C MET A 1 2.55 -9.33 -3.95
N LEU A 2 3.19 -8.23 -3.62
CA LEU A 2 3.60 -7.96 -2.25
C LEU A 2 2.65 -6.95 -1.62
N HIS A 3 2.52 -7.01 -0.29
CA HIS A 3 1.67 -6.08 0.45
C HIS A 3 2.51 -5.36 1.50
N ALA A 4 2.57 -4.04 1.38
CA ALA A 4 3.39 -3.22 2.27
C ALA A 4 2.52 -2.37 3.18
N GLY A 5 2.78 -2.43 4.46
CA GLY A 5 2.19 -1.54 5.43
C GLY A 5 3.18 -0.45 5.77
N LEU A 6 2.75 0.80 5.68
CA LEU A 6 3.62 1.96 5.84
C LEU A 6 3.16 2.76 7.06
N ASP A 7 3.88 2.58 8.17
CA ASP A 7 3.56 3.28 9.41
C ASP A 7 4.43 4.54 9.48
N LEU A 8 3.82 5.66 9.12
CA LEU A 8 4.51 6.93 9.01
C LEU A 8 4.53 7.69 10.33
N SER A 9 5.70 8.17 10.72
CA SER A 9 5.83 9.07 11.84
C SER A 9 6.66 10.27 11.37
N ARG A 10 6.88 11.22 12.26
CA ARG A 10 7.58 12.45 11.92
C ARG A 10 8.95 12.24 11.34
N LYS A 11 9.68 11.27 11.87
CA LYS A 11 11.09 11.08 11.53
C LYS A 11 11.36 9.77 10.81
N ARG A 12 10.36 8.91 10.70
CA ARG A 12 10.61 7.55 10.26
C ARG A 12 9.38 6.95 9.60
N LEU A 13 9.63 6.11 8.62
CA LEU A 13 8.60 5.29 8.02
C LEU A 13 8.96 3.84 8.29
N ASP A 14 8.12 3.14 9.05
CA ASP A 14 8.29 1.72 9.30
C ASP A 14 7.55 0.94 8.22
N VAL A 15 8.21 -0.02 7.62
CA VAL A 15 7.66 -0.78 6.49
C VAL A 15 7.61 -2.25 6.85
N CYS A 16 6.45 -2.85 6.73
CA CYS A 16 6.26 -4.29 6.86
C CYS A 16 5.86 -4.84 5.50
N LEU A 17 6.52 -5.89 5.04
CA LEU A 17 6.28 -6.47 3.73
C LEU A 17 5.78 -7.90 3.88
N LEU A 18 4.60 -8.18 3.32
CA LEU A 18 4.00 -9.51 3.35
C LEU A 18 3.83 -10.06 1.94
N SER A 19 3.90 -11.38 1.81
CA SER A 19 3.56 -12.04 0.56
C SER A 19 2.04 -12.15 0.41
N ASP A 20 1.57 -12.58 -0.74
CA ASP A 20 0.14 -12.84 -0.96
C ASP A 20 -0.42 -13.86 0.03
N GLU A 21 0.42 -14.79 0.48
CA GLU A 21 0.03 -15.82 1.44
C GLU A 21 0.08 -15.35 2.89
N GLY A 22 0.54 -14.12 3.12
CA GLY A 22 0.65 -13.58 4.45
C GLY A 22 1.98 -13.84 5.14
N GLU A 23 2.96 -14.35 4.41
CA GLU A 23 4.28 -14.60 4.96
C GLU A 23 5.01 -13.28 5.16
N HIS A 24 5.63 -13.11 6.32
CA HIS A 24 6.37 -11.89 6.63
C HIS A 24 7.73 -11.93 5.95
N LEU A 25 7.93 -11.08 4.97
CA LEU A 25 9.13 -11.09 4.15
C LEU A 25 10.21 -10.14 4.64
N ASP A 26 9.83 -8.98 5.14
CA ASP A 26 10.81 -7.99 5.58
C ASP A 26 10.16 -6.97 6.52
N GLN A 27 10.99 -6.36 7.36
CA GLN A 27 10.59 -5.29 8.26
C GLN A 27 11.74 -4.31 8.28
N LEU A 28 11.49 -3.08 7.84
CA LEU A 28 12.56 -2.09 7.78
C LEU A 28 12.04 -0.70 8.10
N ALA A 29 12.97 0.23 8.31
CA ALA A 29 12.64 1.61 8.59
C ALA A 29 13.49 2.51 7.69
N VAL A 30 12.85 3.53 7.13
CA VAL A 30 13.55 4.49 6.28
C VAL A 30 13.13 5.90 6.67
N ALA A 31 13.90 6.89 6.25
CA ALA A 31 13.51 8.28 6.43
C ALA A 31 12.36 8.60 5.46
N PRO A 32 11.38 9.41 5.88
CA PRO A 32 10.22 9.70 5.03
C PRO A 32 10.48 10.85 4.05
N ASP A 33 11.60 10.79 3.35
CA ASP A 33 11.93 11.78 2.32
C ASP A 33 11.95 11.12 0.94
N VAL A 34 11.90 11.94 -0.09
CA VAL A 34 11.78 11.47 -1.46
C VAL A 34 12.90 10.51 -1.84
N ASP A 35 14.15 10.87 -1.52
CA ASP A 35 15.29 10.03 -1.92
C ASP A 35 15.29 8.68 -1.21
N SER A 36 14.97 8.67 0.08
CA SER A 36 14.90 7.42 0.85
C SER A 36 13.76 6.53 0.36
N LEU A 37 12.63 7.12 0.02
CA LEU A 37 11.49 6.37 -0.51
C LEU A 37 11.81 5.76 -1.87
N ARG A 38 12.51 6.50 -2.72
CA ARG A 38 12.93 5.98 -4.01
C ARG A 38 13.90 4.82 -3.87
N ARG A 39 14.85 4.93 -2.95
CA ARG A 39 15.80 3.83 -2.69
C ARG A 39 15.07 2.60 -2.15
N LEU A 40 14.09 2.82 -1.28
CA LEU A 40 13.27 1.72 -0.75
C LEU A 40 12.58 0.99 -1.89
N ALA A 41 11.90 1.72 -2.77
CA ALA A 41 11.15 1.10 -3.86
C ALA A 41 12.08 0.32 -4.79
N ARG A 42 13.22 0.88 -5.11
CA ARG A 42 14.19 0.21 -5.98
C ARG A 42 14.76 -1.04 -5.35
N ARG A 43 15.07 -0.98 -4.06
CA ARG A 43 15.59 -2.13 -3.34
C ARG A 43 14.59 -3.27 -3.29
N ILE A 44 13.33 -2.96 -3.02
CA ILE A 44 12.28 -3.97 -2.99
C ILE A 44 12.10 -4.60 -4.38
N ASP A 45 12.13 -3.77 -5.42
CA ASP A 45 12.01 -4.26 -6.77
C ASP A 45 13.18 -5.17 -7.15
N GLU A 46 14.40 -4.81 -6.76
CA GLU A 46 15.59 -5.62 -7.05
C GLU A 46 15.55 -6.98 -6.35
N VAL A 47 15.06 -6.99 -5.12
CA VAL A 47 15.04 -8.23 -4.32
C VAL A 47 13.88 -9.14 -4.71
N HIS A 48 12.71 -8.59 -4.94
CA HIS A 48 11.50 -9.37 -5.13
C HIS A 48 10.96 -9.37 -6.55
N ALA A 49 11.18 -8.30 -7.29
CA ALA A 49 10.71 -8.16 -8.68
C ALA A 49 9.21 -8.45 -8.82
N GLU A 50 8.40 -7.98 -7.89
CA GLU A 50 6.95 -8.17 -7.90
C GLU A 50 6.24 -6.85 -7.68
N PRO A 51 5.00 -6.73 -8.19
CA PRO A 51 4.19 -5.54 -7.91
C PRO A 51 3.94 -5.39 -6.41
N VAL A 52 3.87 -4.16 -5.95
CA VAL A 52 3.63 -3.86 -4.53
C VAL A 52 2.34 -3.06 -4.38
N SER A 53 1.48 -3.54 -3.49
CA SER A 53 0.30 -2.82 -3.04
C SER A 53 0.58 -2.35 -1.62
N ALA A 54 0.48 -1.07 -1.38
CA ALA A 54 0.88 -0.48 -0.10
C ALA A 54 -0.24 0.36 0.51
N VAL A 55 -0.21 0.48 1.82
CA VAL A 55 -1.18 1.28 2.58
C VAL A 55 -0.43 2.16 3.56
N VAL A 56 -0.76 3.44 3.57
CA VAL A 56 -0.28 4.39 4.56
C VAL A 56 -1.49 5.04 5.22
N GLU A 57 -1.43 5.24 6.54
CA GLU A 57 -2.54 5.86 7.26
C GLU A 57 -2.57 7.37 6.98
N SER A 58 -3.76 7.93 6.89
CA SER A 58 -3.94 9.36 6.61
C SER A 58 -3.35 10.21 7.74
N MET A 59 -2.36 11.01 7.40
CA MET A 59 -1.71 11.94 8.34
C MET A 59 -0.82 12.89 7.55
N THR A 60 -0.26 13.87 8.25
CA THR A 60 0.67 14.82 7.63
C THR A 60 1.86 14.06 7.02
N GLY A 61 2.13 14.31 5.76
CA GLY A 61 3.22 13.65 5.04
C GLY A 61 2.80 12.42 4.24
N ALA A 62 1.61 11.89 4.49
CA ALA A 62 1.13 10.69 3.78
C ALA A 62 1.06 10.91 2.27
N ARG A 63 0.73 12.13 1.83
CA ARG A 63 0.61 12.45 0.42
C ARG A 63 1.96 12.35 -0.30
N ILE A 64 3.02 12.79 0.35
CA ILE A 64 4.36 12.72 -0.22
C ILE A 64 4.78 11.25 -0.38
N VAL A 65 4.51 10.43 0.64
CA VAL A 65 4.79 9.01 0.57
C VAL A 65 4.02 8.36 -0.57
N HIS A 66 2.73 8.65 -0.65
CA HIS A 66 1.87 8.15 -1.71
C HIS A 66 2.41 8.53 -3.09
N ASP A 67 2.63 9.81 -3.32
CA ASP A 67 3.02 10.30 -4.64
C ASP A 67 4.38 9.77 -5.08
N THR A 68 5.33 9.71 -4.16
CA THR A 68 6.67 9.25 -4.46
C THR A 68 6.68 7.76 -4.82
N LEU A 69 6.00 6.93 -4.03
CA LEU A 69 5.98 5.49 -4.29
C LEU A 69 5.13 5.14 -5.51
N GLU A 70 4.06 5.88 -5.76
CA GLU A 70 3.27 5.69 -6.98
C GLU A 70 4.14 5.98 -8.21
N ALA A 71 4.99 6.99 -8.14
CA ALA A 71 5.89 7.32 -9.25
C ALA A 71 6.93 6.21 -9.49
N GLU A 72 7.23 5.40 -8.47
CA GLU A 72 8.15 4.28 -8.61
C GLU A 72 7.43 2.97 -8.99
N GLY A 73 6.15 3.03 -9.26
CA GLY A 73 5.41 1.87 -9.73
C GLY A 73 4.59 1.13 -8.69
N TRP A 74 4.62 1.56 -7.45
CA TRP A 74 3.79 0.95 -6.41
C TRP A 74 2.34 1.42 -6.54
N SER A 75 1.44 0.62 -6.02
CA SER A 75 0.03 0.99 -5.90
C SER A 75 -0.19 1.33 -4.43
N VAL A 76 -0.39 2.61 -4.13
CA VAL A 76 -0.47 3.07 -2.74
C VAL A 76 -1.86 3.63 -2.44
N GLU A 77 -2.42 3.22 -1.30
CA GLU A 77 -3.68 3.77 -0.83
C GLU A 77 -3.45 4.50 0.49
N ILE A 78 -4.12 5.63 0.66
CA ILE A 78 -4.12 6.34 1.94
C ILE A 78 -5.40 5.93 2.66
N ALA A 79 -5.24 5.33 3.82
CA ALA A 79 -6.36 4.78 4.59
C ALA A 79 -6.90 5.80 5.59
N ASP A 80 -8.22 5.79 5.78
CA ASP A 80 -8.88 6.61 6.79
C ASP A 80 -8.50 6.09 8.17
N ALA A 81 -7.81 6.91 8.96
CA ALA A 81 -7.29 6.52 10.27
C ALA A 81 -8.36 6.03 11.24
N GLN A 82 -9.53 6.68 11.22
CA GLN A 82 -10.61 6.28 12.12
C GLN A 82 -11.18 4.90 11.76
N LYS A 83 -11.33 4.66 10.47
CA LYS A 83 -11.83 3.37 10.00
C LYS A 83 -10.82 2.25 10.21
N VAL A 84 -9.53 2.55 10.09
CA VAL A 84 -8.48 1.57 10.36
C VAL A 84 -8.56 1.13 11.81
N LYS A 85 -8.78 2.08 12.74
CA LYS A 85 -8.94 1.74 14.16
C LYS A 85 -10.07 0.75 14.39
N GLY A 86 -11.16 0.90 13.66
CA GLY A 86 -12.29 -0.02 13.77
C GLY A 86 -12.02 -1.41 13.19
N LEU A 87 -11.16 -1.49 12.18
CA LEU A 87 -10.88 -2.74 11.51
C LEU A 87 -9.71 -3.53 12.11
N ALA A 88 -8.78 -2.85 12.77
CA ALA A 88 -7.59 -3.50 13.31
C ALA A 88 -7.88 -4.67 14.24
N PRO A 89 -8.80 -4.56 15.20
CA PRO A 89 -9.10 -5.70 16.08
C PRO A 89 -9.67 -6.90 15.33
N LEU A 90 -10.41 -6.65 14.25
CA LEU A 90 -11.02 -7.71 13.46
C LEU A 90 -9.99 -8.41 12.57
N ALA A 91 -9.06 -7.66 12.03
CA ALA A 91 -8.06 -8.20 11.11
C ALA A 91 -6.88 -8.84 11.81
N CYS A 92 -6.43 -8.25 12.94
CA CYS A 92 -5.19 -8.67 13.60
C CYS A 92 -5.35 -8.91 15.11
N LYS A 93 -6.55 -8.81 15.63
CA LYS A 93 -6.85 -9.00 17.06
C LYS A 93 -6.00 -8.08 17.94
N THR A 94 -5.81 -6.83 17.52
CA THR A 94 -5.04 -5.84 18.25
C THR A 94 -5.65 -4.46 18.04
N ASP A 95 -5.51 -3.58 19.03
CA ASP A 95 -5.96 -2.19 18.91
C ASP A 95 -4.85 -1.31 18.36
N ARG A 96 -3.65 -1.85 18.28
CA ARG A 96 -2.49 -1.09 17.86
C ARG A 96 -2.39 -1.06 16.35
N ILE A 97 -2.25 0.15 15.79
CA ILE A 97 -2.09 0.33 14.37
C ILE A 97 -0.61 0.48 14.07
N ASP A 98 -0.03 -0.49 13.39
CA ASP A 98 1.37 -0.46 13.00
C ASP A 98 1.51 -0.96 11.56
N SER A 99 2.74 -1.09 11.10
CA SER A 99 2.99 -1.49 9.71
C SER A 99 2.46 -2.89 9.40
N LEU A 100 2.49 -3.79 10.36
CA LEU A 100 1.95 -5.15 10.16
C LEU A 100 0.43 -5.11 9.96
N VAL A 101 -0.28 -4.32 10.76
CA VAL A 101 -1.73 -4.18 10.63
C VAL A 101 -2.07 -3.63 9.25
N LEU A 102 -1.37 -2.58 8.82
CA LEU A 102 -1.62 -1.96 7.52
C LEU A 102 -1.32 -2.94 6.37
N ALA A 103 -0.24 -3.69 6.46
CA ALA A 103 0.09 -4.70 5.45
C ALA A 103 -0.98 -5.79 5.39
N THR A 104 -1.50 -6.20 6.55
CA THR A 104 -2.54 -7.22 6.64
C THR A 104 -3.85 -6.72 6.01
N LEU A 105 -4.21 -5.46 6.24
CA LEU A 105 -5.39 -4.88 5.62
C LEU A 105 -5.25 -4.85 4.10
N SER A 106 -4.05 -4.51 3.61
CA SER A 106 -3.79 -4.53 2.17
C SER A 106 -3.96 -5.94 1.61
N ARG A 107 -3.37 -6.93 2.26
CA ARG A 107 -3.42 -8.32 1.79
C ARG A 107 -4.84 -8.87 1.78
N ARG A 108 -5.65 -8.49 2.76
CA ARG A 108 -7.02 -8.96 2.88
C ARG A 108 -8.03 -8.09 2.13
N ASP A 109 -7.55 -7.09 1.42
CA ASP A 109 -8.37 -6.15 0.65
C ASP A 109 -9.45 -5.47 1.53
N LEU A 110 -9.03 -5.05 2.71
CA LEU A 110 -9.91 -4.39 3.68
C LEU A 110 -9.54 -2.93 3.91
N VAL A 111 -8.82 -2.31 2.98
CA VAL A 111 -8.33 -0.95 3.16
C VAL A 111 -9.47 0.07 3.03
N PRO A 112 -9.76 0.83 4.08
CA PRO A 112 -10.78 1.89 4.00
C PRO A 112 -10.14 3.14 3.39
N ALA A 113 -9.93 3.12 2.08
CA ALA A 113 -9.19 4.17 1.40
C ALA A 113 -9.92 5.50 1.35
N ILE A 114 -9.15 6.59 1.45
CA ILE A 114 -9.66 7.93 1.25
C ILE A 114 -9.57 8.23 -0.24
N GLY A 115 -10.64 8.77 -0.82
CA GLY A 115 -10.63 9.17 -2.22
C GLY A 115 -9.79 10.42 -2.40
N LEU A 116 -8.65 10.27 -3.05
CA LEU A 116 -7.74 11.39 -3.33
C LEU A 116 -7.99 12.02 -4.68
N HIS A 117 -8.67 11.30 -5.54
CA HIS A 117 -8.94 11.72 -6.90
C HIS A 117 -10.44 11.57 -7.15
N ASP A 118 -10.94 12.24 -8.15
CA ASP A 118 -12.31 11.99 -8.52
C ASP A 118 -12.39 10.58 -9.12
N PRO A 119 -13.58 10.01 -9.21
CA PRO A 119 -13.73 8.62 -9.65
C PRO A 119 -13.14 8.35 -11.04
N GLU A 120 -13.20 9.32 -11.92
CA GLU A 120 -12.69 9.18 -13.27
C GLU A 120 -11.18 8.98 -13.30
N ILE A 121 -10.46 9.77 -12.52
CA ILE A 121 -9.01 9.67 -12.43
C ILE A 121 -8.61 8.33 -11.83
N ARG A 122 -9.31 7.88 -10.80
CA ARG A 122 -9.05 6.59 -10.19
C ARG A 122 -9.24 5.46 -11.18
N GLU A 123 -10.29 5.54 -11.98
CA GLU A 123 -10.58 4.54 -12.97
C GLU A 123 -9.44 4.43 -13.99
N GLU A 124 -8.95 5.56 -14.45
CA GLU A 124 -7.83 5.56 -15.39
C GLU A 124 -6.59 4.91 -14.79
N ARG A 125 -6.30 5.18 -13.52
CA ARG A 125 -5.16 4.59 -12.85
C ARG A 125 -5.30 3.07 -12.72
N GLU A 126 -6.48 2.59 -12.40
CA GLU A 126 -6.73 1.17 -12.30
C GLU A 126 -6.59 0.48 -13.65
N LEU A 127 -7.07 1.11 -14.70
CA LEU A 127 -6.92 0.58 -16.06
C LEU A 127 -5.46 0.52 -16.45
N ALA A 128 -4.68 1.52 -16.10
CA ALA A 128 -3.25 1.52 -16.39
C ALA A 128 -2.54 0.37 -15.69
N ARG A 129 -2.88 0.07 -14.44
CA ARG A 129 -2.30 -1.06 -13.72
C ARG A 129 -2.64 -2.38 -14.38
N PHE A 130 -3.89 -2.56 -14.76
CA PHE A 130 -4.31 -3.77 -15.44
C PHE A 130 -3.67 -3.88 -16.82
N GLY A 131 -3.46 -2.77 -17.47
CA GLY A 131 -2.79 -2.75 -18.76
C GLY A 131 -1.36 -3.24 -18.69
N PHE A 132 -0.64 -2.93 -17.61
CA PHE A 132 0.71 -3.41 -17.44
C PHE A 132 0.76 -4.88 -17.09
N THR A 133 -0.20 -5.31 -16.30
CA THR A 133 -0.15 -6.67 -15.91
C THR A 133 -0.89 -7.49 -16.88
N SER A 134 -1.41 -6.86 -17.83
CA SER A 134 -2.27 -7.47 -18.69
C SER A 134 -1.95 -8.72 -18.95
N SER A 135 -1.99 -8.90 -18.39
CA SER A 135 -1.84 -9.81 -18.42
C SER A 135 -2.16 -10.25 -17.13
N SER A 136 -2.59 -10.06 -16.32
CA SER A 136 -2.78 -10.61 -15.12
C SER A 136 -4.05 -10.32 -14.46
N THR A 137 -4.31 -10.22 -14.21
CA THR A 137 -5.22 -10.10 -13.45
C THR A 137 -5.81 -9.88 -12.88
N ARG A 138 -6.13 -9.91 -12.37
CA ARG A 138 -6.87 -9.64 -11.69
C ARG A 138 -7.40 -9.21 -11.36
N ARG A 139 -7.32 -9.39 -10.99
CA ARG A 139 -7.93 -9.13 -10.42
C ARG A 139 -8.53 -8.62 -10.21
N ARG A 140 -8.51 -8.76 -9.99
CA ARG A 140 -9.14 -8.43 -9.62
C ARG A 140 -9.70 -7.69 -9.47
N SER A 141 -9.58 -7.69 -9.29
CA SER A 141 -10.16 -7.08 -9.01
C SER A 141 -10.32 -6.28 -8.76
N ARG A 142 -10.46 -6.26 -8.26
CA ARG A 142 -10.59 -5.49 -8.00
C ARG A 142 -10.97 -5.21 -8.28
N THR A 143 -10.93 -5.31 -8.48
CA THR A 143 -11.23 -5.03 -8.84
C THR A 143 -11.55 -4.97 -9.35
N ALA A 144 -11.58 -5.29 -9.47
CA ALA A 144 -11.91 -5.20 -10.00
C ALA A 144 -12.30 -4.86 -10.33
N SER A 145 -12.40 -4.94 -10.32
CA SER A 145 -12.70 -4.59 -10.63
C SER A 145 -12.96 -4.15 -11.03
N THR A 146 -13.14 -4.28 -11.22
CA THR A 146 -13.24 -3.98 -11.68
C THR A 146 -13.48 -3.72 -12.29
N ARG A 147 -13.92 -3.80 -12.39
CA ARG A 147 -13.94 -3.43 -13.07
C ARG A 147 -13.80 -3.39 -13.82
N PRO A 148 -13.57 -3.66 -14.52
CA PRO A 148 -13.64 -3.65 -15.33
C PRO A 148 -13.68 -3.95 -15.76
#